data_d9e8716cd9fb7a15335eafccd7d350ab
#
_entry.id   d9e8716cd9fb7a15335eafccd7d350ab
#
_cell.length_a   1.000
_cell.length_b   1.000
_cell.length_c   1.000
_cell.angle_alpha   90.00
_cell.angle_beta   90.00
_cell.angle_gamma   90.00
#
_symmetry.space_group_name_H-M   'P 1'
#
loop_
_entity.id
_entity.type
_entity.pdbx_description
1 polymer ?
#
loop_
_entity_poly.entity_id
_entity_poly.type
_entity_poly.pdbx_seq_one_letter_code
_entity_poly.pdbx_strand_id
1 'polypeptide(L)'
;IIVVSLYFSNHLNFLLNTPPGFRTEGVLNANLLHQTNPGLYTPEKLQSMGARNAILRQRLDECPYFEKYLCGINLFDGYDSNVYNDKDQMVKCKTLFTNGNIFSLYDIPVIEGAIPDIDKLVGQKLVLNRAAMRAFGYTNYEEAFIRWESAQWVSVRHDGTREEGGVELTPIVAVVEDFYTGHMTEGIKPMVFII
;
A
#
# COMPACT_ATOMS: atom_id res chain seq x y z
N ILE A 1 -38.15 3.70 21.25
CA ILE A 1 -38.14 4.04 19.82
C ILE A 1 -37.27 5.32 19.61
N ILE A 2 -37.54 6.42 20.30
CA ILE A 2 -36.84 7.69 20.14
C ILE A 2 -35.31 7.55 20.32
N VAL A 3 -34.85 6.84 21.36
CA VAL A 3 -33.43 6.64 21.65
C VAL A 3 -32.73 5.86 20.53
N VAL A 4 -33.40 4.83 20.01
CA VAL A 4 -32.86 4.02 18.89
C VAL A 4 -32.76 4.87 17.61
N SER A 5 -33.77 5.71 17.35
CA SER A 5 -33.75 6.58 16.18
C SER A 5 -32.65 7.64 16.26
N LEU A 6 -32.44 8.22 17.44
CA LEU A 6 -31.35 9.20 17.67
C LEU A 6 -29.97 8.53 17.51
N TYR A 7 -29.80 7.32 18.09
CA TYR A 7 -28.55 6.59 17.94
C TYR A 7 -28.27 6.27 16.47
N PHE A 8 -29.26 5.75 15.74
CA PHE A 8 -29.14 5.43 14.34
C PHE A 8 -28.84 6.68 13.48
N SER A 9 -29.55 7.80 13.75
CA SER A 9 -29.30 9.07 13.06
C SER A 9 -27.89 9.60 13.30
N ASN A 10 -27.40 9.55 14.54
CA ASN A 10 -26.04 9.98 14.88
C ASN A 10 -24.98 9.07 14.22
N HIS A 11 -25.23 7.76 14.21
CA HIS A 11 -24.32 6.79 13.59
C HIS A 11 -24.28 6.97 12.07
N LEU A 12 -25.44 7.18 11.43
CA LEU A 12 -25.52 7.46 10.00
C LEU A 12 -24.83 8.79 9.66
N ASN A 13 -25.06 9.83 10.46
CA ASN A 13 -24.39 11.11 10.28
C ASN A 13 -22.87 11.00 10.40
N PHE A 14 -22.37 10.21 11.35
CA PHE A 14 -20.94 9.91 11.47
C PHE A 14 -20.42 9.22 10.20
N LEU A 15 -21.09 8.17 9.70
CA LEU A 15 -20.68 7.43 8.50
C LEU A 15 -20.67 8.30 7.23
N LEU A 16 -21.62 9.22 7.11
CA LEU A 16 -21.76 10.08 5.92
C LEU A 16 -20.81 11.27 5.92
N ASN A 17 -20.43 11.78 7.10
CA ASN A 17 -19.70 13.04 7.22
C ASN A 17 -18.26 12.87 7.74
N THR A 18 -17.84 11.67 8.13
CA THR A 18 -16.44 11.44 8.53
C THR A 18 -15.55 11.35 7.30
N PRO A 19 -14.54 12.22 7.17
CA PRO A 19 -13.60 12.14 6.06
C PRO A 19 -12.85 10.80 6.07
N PRO A 20 -12.66 10.14 4.92
CA PRO A 20 -11.94 8.87 4.86
C PRO A 20 -10.44 9.01 5.15
N GLY A 21 -9.90 10.22 5.17
CA GLY A 21 -8.48 10.52 5.38
C GLY A 21 -7.64 10.49 4.10
N PHE A 22 -8.30 10.40 2.95
CA PHE A 22 -7.67 10.46 1.64
C PHE A 22 -8.61 11.09 0.61
N ARG A 23 -8.05 11.54 -0.52
CA ARG A 23 -8.80 12.15 -1.62
C ARG A 23 -9.61 11.08 -2.34
N THR A 24 -10.92 11.33 -2.49
CA THR A 24 -11.85 10.50 -3.26
C THR A 24 -12.29 11.16 -4.55
N GLU A 25 -12.32 12.49 -4.59
CA GLU A 25 -12.79 13.26 -5.73
C GLU A 25 -11.75 13.27 -6.85
N GLY A 26 -12.22 13.08 -8.08
CA GLY A 26 -11.37 13.08 -9.28
C GLY A 26 -10.45 11.86 -9.41
N VAL A 27 -10.58 10.85 -8.56
CA VAL A 27 -9.84 9.60 -8.67
C VAL A 27 -10.66 8.57 -9.44
N LEU A 28 -10.11 8.07 -10.55
CA LEU A 28 -10.71 7.03 -11.37
C LEU A 28 -9.88 5.75 -11.25
N ASN A 29 -10.53 4.65 -10.89
CA ASN A 29 -9.93 3.32 -10.95
C ASN A 29 -10.43 2.61 -12.23
N ALA A 30 -9.50 2.24 -13.11
CA ALA A 30 -9.80 1.56 -14.36
C ALA A 30 -8.97 0.30 -14.51
N ASN A 31 -9.64 -0.84 -14.76
CA ASN A 31 -8.95 -2.07 -15.11
C ASN A 31 -8.73 -2.12 -16.62
N LEU A 32 -7.55 -1.70 -17.06
CA LEU A 32 -7.18 -1.62 -18.48
C LEU A 32 -6.56 -2.91 -19.02
N LEU A 33 -6.16 -3.82 -18.14
CA LEU A 33 -5.50 -5.06 -18.50
C LEU A 33 -6.29 -6.24 -17.93
N HIS A 34 -7.08 -6.88 -18.77
CA HIS A 34 -7.74 -8.11 -18.38
C HIS A 34 -6.69 -9.23 -18.23
N GLN A 35 -6.39 -9.61 -16.99
CA GLN A 35 -5.53 -10.76 -16.71
C GLN A 35 -6.30 -12.05 -17.00
N THR A 36 -6.06 -12.63 -18.15
CA THR A 36 -6.52 -13.98 -18.42
C THR A 36 -5.50 -14.97 -17.81
N ASN A 37 -5.89 -15.62 -16.72
CA ASN A 37 -5.25 -16.79 -16.12
C ASN A 37 -3.77 -16.63 -15.70
N PRO A 38 -3.43 -16.51 -14.41
CA PRO A 38 -2.06 -16.33 -13.92
C PRO A 38 -1.14 -17.56 -14.09
N GLY A 39 -1.68 -18.71 -14.50
CA GLY A 39 -0.92 -19.96 -14.55
C GLY A 39 -0.03 -20.18 -15.78
N LEU A 40 0.00 -19.28 -16.75
CA LEU A 40 0.68 -19.52 -18.04
C LEU A 40 1.49 -18.28 -18.50
N TYR A 41 2.42 -17.82 -17.67
CA TYR A 41 3.36 -16.78 -18.10
C TYR A 41 4.58 -17.42 -18.75
N THR A 42 4.60 -17.46 -20.08
CA THR A 42 5.83 -17.74 -20.83
C THR A 42 6.72 -16.49 -20.87
N PRO A 43 8.04 -16.62 -21.06
CA PRO A 43 8.94 -15.46 -21.18
C PRO A 43 8.49 -14.47 -22.26
N GLU A 44 8.00 -14.97 -23.40
CA GLU A 44 7.49 -14.12 -24.50
C GLU A 44 6.25 -13.32 -24.07
N LYS A 45 5.36 -13.94 -23.29
CA LYS A 45 4.16 -13.28 -22.79
C LYS A 45 4.51 -12.18 -21.76
N LEU A 46 5.47 -12.44 -20.87
CA LEU A 46 5.99 -11.43 -19.95
C LEU A 46 6.62 -10.25 -20.68
N GLN A 47 7.41 -10.51 -21.70
CA GLN A 47 8.02 -9.47 -22.54
C GLN A 47 6.96 -8.65 -23.27
N SER A 48 5.94 -9.30 -23.85
CA SER A 48 4.83 -8.59 -24.51
C SER A 48 4.00 -7.76 -23.56
N MET A 49 3.79 -8.21 -22.33
CA MET A 49 3.12 -7.45 -21.26
C MET A 49 3.96 -6.23 -20.85
N GLY A 50 5.27 -6.39 -20.72
CA GLY A 50 6.19 -5.28 -20.43
C GLY A 50 6.12 -4.20 -21.50
N ALA A 51 6.17 -4.58 -22.78
CA ALA A 51 6.05 -3.64 -23.91
C ALA A 51 4.69 -2.91 -23.92
N ARG A 52 3.60 -3.63 -23.68
CA ARG A 52 2.25 -3.00 -23.59
C ARG A 52 2.15 -2.03 -22.43
N ASN A 53 2.71 -2.38 -21.26
CA ASN A 53 2.73 -1.50 -20.09
C ASN A 53 3.55 -0.24 -20.35
N ALA A 54 4.67 -0.34 -21.06
CA ALA A 54 5.48 0.81 -21.45
C ALA A 54 4.70 1.75 -22.38
N ILE A 55 4.02 1.22 -23.40
CA ILE A 55 3.17 2.00 -24.30
C ILE A 55 2.02 2.66 -23.52
N LEU A 56 1.38 1.92 -22.61
CA LEU A 56 0.30 2.48 -21.80
C LEU A 56 0.79 3.65 -20.94
N ARG A 57 1.92 3.50 -20.26
CA ARG A 57 2.53 4.57 -19.46
C ARG A 57 2.85 5.79 -20.30
N GLN A 58 3.48 5.60 -21.45
CA GLN A 58 3.76 6.69 -22.39
C GLN A 58 2.47 7.43 -22.78
N ARG A 59 1.39 6.72 -23.09
CA ARG A 59 0.09 7.33 -23.43
C ARG A 59 -0.54 8.08 -22.26
N LEU A 60 -0.37 7.60 -21.04
CA LEU A 60 -0.85 8.29 -19.84
C LEU A 60 -0.03 9.55 -19.57
N ASP A 61 1.29 9.51 -19.77
CA ASP A 61 2.18 10.66 -19.62
C ASP A 61 1.87 11.77 -20.65
N GLU A 62 1.50 11.39 -21.87
CA GLU A 62 1.12 12.31 -22.94
C GLU A 62 -0.32 12.84 -22.79
N CYS A 63 -1.13 12.30 -21.88
CA CYS A 63 -2.53 12.64 -21.74
C CYS A 63 -2.73 13.88 -20.85
N PRO A 64 -3.22 15.01 -21.38
CA PRO A 64 -3.35 16.25 -20.61
C PRO A 64 -4.50 16.24 -19.58
N TYR A 65 -5.31 15.18 -19.56
CA TYR A 65 -6.47 15.07 -18.66
C TYR A 65 -6.14 14.38 -17.34
N PHE A 66 -4.96 13.77 -17.21
CA PHE A 66 -4.51 13.14 -15.98
C PHE A 66 -3.43 13.99 -15.31
N GLU A 67 -3.70 14.43 -14.11
CA GLU A 67 -2.68 15.11 -13.28
C GLU A 67 -1.65 14.12 -12.76
N LYS A 68 -2.12 12.97 -12.30
CA LYS A 68 -1.31 11.87 -11.76
C LYS A 68 -1.96 10.54 -12.09
N TYR A 69 -1.17 9.49 -12.18
CA TYR A 69 -1.70 8.13 -12.27
C TYR A 69 -0.81 7.14 -11.51
N LEU A 70 -1.39 5.99 -11.19
CA LEU A 70 -0.72 4.86 -10.59
C LEU A 70 -1.04 3.61 -11.41
N CYS A 71 -0.02 2.90 -11.88
CA CYS A 71 -0.19 1.59 -12.50
C CYS A 71 0.14 0.52 -11.48
N GLY A 72 -0.80 -0.35 -11.17
CA GLY A 72 -0.57 -1.46 -10.25
C GLY A 72 -1.69 -1.65 -9.26
N ILE A 73 -1.32 -1.91 -8.01
CA ILE A 73 -2.25 -2.23 -6.93
C ILE A 73 -2.88 -0.94 -6.40
N ASN A 74 -4.18 -0.97 -6.21
CA ASN A 74 -4.94 0.14 -5.68
C ASN A 74 -4.88 0.18 -4.13
N LEU A 75 -5.24 1.32 -3.52
CA LEU A 75 -5.18 1.56 -2.08
C LEU A 75 -5.93 0.51 -1.24
N PHE A 76 -6.97 -0.11 -1.81
CA PHE A 76 -7.85 -1.06 -1.11
C PHE A 76 -7.45 -2.53 -1.28
N ASP A 77 -6.48 -2.84 -2.13
CA ASP A 77 -6.07 -4.21 -2.47
C ASP A 77 -5.08 -4.82 -1.45
N GLY A 78 -4.81 -4.13 -0.35
CA GLY A 78 -3.94 -4.64 0.71
C GLY A 78 -4.48 -5.93 1.34
N TYR A 79 -3.58 -6.82 1.72
CA TYR A 79 -3.89 -8.10 2.37
C TYR A 79 -3.48 -8.09 3.86
N ASP A 80 -4.16 -8.91 4.65
CA ASP A 80 -3.84 -9.08 6.06
C ASP A 80 -2.55 -9.90 6.22
N SER A 81 -1.60 -9.42 6.98
CA SER A 81 -0.34 -10.10 7.28
C SER A 81 0.08 -9.94 8.74
N ASN A 82 0.86 -10.90 9.22
CA ASN A 82 1.53 -10.80 10.50
C ASN A 82 2.89 -10.12 10.29
N VAL A 83 3.13 -9.05 11.02
CA VAL A 83 4.35 -8.27 10.93
C VAL A 83 4.95 -8.20 12.33
N TYR A 84 6.26 -8.31 12.43
CA TYR A 84 6.99 -8.34 13.70
C TYR A 84 7.89 -7.11 13.79
N ASN A 85 8.03 -6.56 14.98
CA ASN A 85 9.04 -5.55 15.26
C ASN A 85 10.39 -6.19 15.64
N ASP A 86 11.39 -5.37 15.92
CA ASP A 86 12.73 -5.77 16.38
C ASP A 86 12.74 -6.51 17.72
N LYS A 87 11.63 -6.43 18.49
CA LYS A 87 11.43 -7.11 19.79
C LYS A 87 10.54 -8.37 19.65
N ASP A 88 10.37 -8.89 18.45
CA ASP A 88 9.50 -10.02 18.15
C ASP A 88 8.01 -9.83 18.53
N GLN A 89 7.58 -8.60 18.74
CA GLN A 89 6.17 -8.32 18.95
C GLN A 89 5.44 -8.40 17.62
N MET A 90 4.46 -9.29 17.53
CA MET A 90 3.59 -9.47 16.37
C MET A 90 2.46 -8.44 16.36
N VAL A 91 2.27 -7.79 15.24
CA VAL A 91 1.11 -6.95 14.96
C VAL A 91 0.44 -7.42 13.67
N LYS A 92 -0.86 -7.59 13.71
CA LYS A 92 -1.65 -7.86 12.50
C LYS A 92 -1.86 -6.56 11.73
N CYS A 93 -1.28 -6.47 10.54
CA CYS A 93 -1.30 -5.29 9.69
C CYS A 93 -1.99 -5.58 8.36
N LYS A 94 -2.50 -4.53 7.75
CA LYS A 94 -2.81 -4.53 6.33
C LYS A 94 -1.56 -4.17 5.55
N THR A 95 -1.10 -5.06 4.66
CA THR A 95 0.12 -4.86 3.87
C THR A 95 -0.22 -4.59 2.42
N LEU A 96 0.41 -3.58 1.84
CA LEU A 96 0.21 -3.17 0.47
C LEU A 96 1.55 -3.00 -0.25
N PHE A 97 1.76 -3.75 -1.33
CA PHE A 97 2.85 -3.51 -2.26
C PHE A 97 2.46 -2.41 -3.24
N THR A 98 3.24 -1.34 -3.28
CA THR A 98 2.90 -0.19 -4.11
C THR A 98 4.16 0.59 -4.48
N ASN A 99 3.99 1.71 -5.14
CA ASN A 99 5.04 2.72 -5.27
C ASN A 99 4.69 3.98 -4.47
N GLY A 100 5.68 4.82 -4.23
CA GLY A 100 5.52 6.03 -3.41
C GLY A 100 4.50 7.04 -3.95
N ASN A 101 4.15 6.96 -5.24
CA ASN A 101 3.18 7.87 -5.86
C ASN A 101 1.76 7.70 -5.33
N ILE A 102 1.44 6.57 -4.68
CA ILE A 102 0.13 6.33 -4.09
C ILE A 102 -0.26 7.42 -3.09
N PHE A 103 0.69 7.85 -2.26
CA PHE A 103 0.42 8.88 -1.24
C PHE A 103 0.08 10.22 -1.86
N SER A 104 0.79 10.61 -2.91
CA SER A 104 0.52 11.86 -3.62
C SER A 104 -0.73 11.79 -4.50
N LEU A 105 -1.11 10.61 -5.01
CA LEU A 105 -2.33 10.42 -5.81
C LEU A 105 -3.58 10.59 -4.95
N TYR A 106 -3.55 10.03 -3.73
CA TYR A 106 -4.66 10.07 -2.80
C TYR A 106 -4.57 11.21 -1.78
N ASP A 107 -3.62 12.13 -1.93
CA ASP A 107 -3.36 13.24 -1.01
C ASP A 107 -3.21 12.78 0.46
N ILE A 108 -2.56 11.62 0.67
CA ILE A 108 -2.27 11.09 2.00
C ILE A 108 -1.03 11.81 2.54
N PRO A 109 -1.12 12.56 3.64
CA PRO A 109 0.01 13.31 4.16
C PRO A 109 1.14 12.41 4.67
N VAL A 110 2.37 12.72 4.30
CA VAL A 110 3.57 12.19 4.95
C VAL A 110 3.84 13.08 6.17
N ILE A 111 3.83 12.49 7.37
CA ILE A 111 3.95 13.22 8.65
C ILE A 111 5.35 13.16 9.23
N GLU A 112 6.11 12.11 8.92
CA GLU A 112 7.49 11.94 9.34
C GLU A 112 8.28 11.28 8.22
N GLY A 113 9.58 11.59 8.11
CA GLY A 113 10.45 11.04 7.07
C GLY A 113 10.15 11.58 5.68
N ALA A 114 10.52 10.82 4.66
CA ALA A 114 10.28 11.17 3.25
C ALA A 114 10.08 9.92 2.41
N ILE A 115 9.16 10.00 1.45
CA ILE A 115 9.00 8.95 0.44
C ILE A 115 10.14 9.09 -0.57
N PRO A 116 10.97 8.06 -0.73
CA PRO A 116 12.07 8.09 -1.70
C PRO A 116 11.54 8.20 -3.13
N ASP A 117 12.30 8.86 -3.97
CA ASP A 117 12.06 8.89 -5.41
C ASP A 117 12.17 7.47 -5.98
N ILE A 118 11.16 7.04 -6.72
CA ILE A 118 11.08 5.68 -7.25
C ILE A 118 12.26 5.33 -8.15
N ASP A 119 12.79 6.30 -8.88
CA ASP A 119 13.92 6.11 -9.79
C ASP A 119 15.26 5.95 -9.05
N LYS A 120 15.29 6.27 -7.76
CA LYS A 120 16.47 6.17 -6.88
C LYS A 120 16.35 5.07 -5.85
N LEU A 121 15.25 4.32 -5.86
CA LEU A 121 15.00 3.24 -4.91
C LEU A 121 15.99 2.09 -5.12
N VAL A 122 16.76 1.80 -4.10
CA VAL A 122 17.59 0.60 -4.00
C VAL A 122 17.01 -0.28 -2.89
N GLY A 123 16.52 -1.45 -3.27
CA GLY A 123 15.88 -2.40 -2.35
C GLY A 123 14.49 -1.94 -1.89
N GLN A 124 13.84 -2.78 -1.11
CA GLN A 124 12.51 -2.50 -0.57
C GLN A 124 12.60 -1.47 0.56
N LYS A 125 11.67 -0.55 0.60
CA LYS A 125 11.50 0.44 1.68
C LYS A 125 10.11 0.30 2.28
N LEU A 126 10.00 0.61 3.55
CA LEU A 126 8.76 0.48 4.30
C LEU A 126 8.24 1.84 4.74
N VAL A 127 6.95 2.01 4.55
CA VAL A 127 6.20 3.17 5.08
C VAL A 127 5.10 2.64 5.96
N LEU A 128 4.91 3.25 7.12
CA LEU A 128 3.84 2.91 8.05
C LEU A 128 2.80 4.02 8.12
N ASN A 129 1.55 3.67 8.45
CA ASN A 129 0.63 4.69 8.95
C ASN A 129 0.84 4.91 10.45
N ARG A 130 0.29 5.99 10.99
CA ARG A 130 0.40 6.34 12.42
C ARG A 130 -0.17 5.23 13.32
N ALA A 131 -1.24 4.55 12.88
CA ALA A 131 -1.82 3.42 13.63
C ALA A 131 -0.85 2.24 13.75
N ALA A 132 -0.06 1.94 12.72
CA ALA A 132 0.96 0.91 12.78
C ALA A 132 2.11 1.29 13.72
N MET A 133 2.58 2.54 13.67
CA MET A 133 3.60 3.04 14.61
C MET A 133 3.16 2.82 16.06
N ARG A 134 1.92 3.21 16.40
CA ARG A 134 1.35 3.00 17.75
C ARG A 134 1.24 1.52 18.11
N ALA A 135 0.79 0.69 17.16
CA ALA A 135 0.61 -0.74 17.41
C ALA A 135 1.91 -1.47 17.67
N PHE A 136 3.00 -1.06 17.01
CA PHE A 136 4.36 -1.56 17.26
C PHE A 136 5.04 -0.92 18.48
N GLY A 137 4.46 0.13 19.05
CA GLY A 137 5.01 0.83 20.20
C GLY A 137 6.18 1.75 19.86
N TYR A 138 6.33 2.16 18.60
CA TYR A 138 7.34 3.12 18.17
C TYR A 138 6.89 4.56 18.36
N THR A 139 7.78 5.42 18.81
CA THR A 139 7.60 6.87 18.93
C THR A 139 8.44 7.65 17.92
N ASN A 140 9.47 7.01 17.36
CA ASN A 140 10.36 7.58 16.36
C ASN A 140 10.52 6.57 15.21
N TYR A 141 10.28 6.99 13.97
CA TYR A 141 10.37 6.11 12.81
C TYR A 141 11.83 5.71 12.48
N GLU A 142 12.81 6.54 12.80
CA GLU A 142 14.23 6.26 12.56
C GLU A 142 14.75 5.06 13.36
N GLU A 143 14.09 4.76 14.49
CA GLU A 143 14.39 3.62 15.37
C GLU A 143 13.48 2.41 15.05
N ALA A 144 12.58 2.54 14.10
CA ALA A 144 11.59 1.52 13.80
C ALA A 144 12.10 0.55 12.73
N PHE A 145 12.12 -0.73 13.10
CA PHE A 145 12.48 -1.83 12.22
C PHE A 145 11.40 -2.90 12.29
N ILE A 146 10.94 -3.34 11.14
CA ILE A 146 9.96 -4.41 11.07
C ILE A 146 10.38 -5.49 10.09
N ARG A 147 9.84 -6.69 10.29
CA ARG A 147 9.93 -7.83 9.38
C ARG A 147 8.56 -8.47 9.24
N TRP A 148 8.27 -9.04 8.10
CA TRP A 148 7.04 -9.81 7.91
C TRP A 148 7.35 -11.30 7.73
N GLU A 149 6.42 -12.13 8.19
CA GLU A 149 6.61 -13.56 8.35
C GLU A 149 6.72 -14.33 7.01
N SER A 150 6.18 -13.81 5.95
CA SER A 150 5.94 -14.61 4.75
C SER A 150 6.93 -14.41 3.62
N ALA A 151 8.04 -13.79 3.88
CA ALA A 151 9.02 -13.60 2.81
C ALA A 151 9.88 -14.84 2.55
N GLN A 152 9.29 -16.00 2.44
CA GLN A 152 9.82 -17.01 1.53
C GLN A 152 9.55 -16.53 0.09
N TRP A 153 10.16 -15.43 -0.27
CA TRP A 153 10.29 -15.04 -1.65
C TRP A 153 11.27 -16.00 -2.29
N VAL A 154 10.74 -16.97 -2.98
CA VAL A 154 11.55 -17.68 -3.95
C VAL A 154 11.64 -16.78 -5.18
N SER A 155 12.56 -15.84 -5.19
CA SER A 155 12.90 -15.16 -6.42
C SER A 155 13.71 -16.12 -7.26
N VAL A 156 13.13 -16.57 -8.35
CA VAL A 156 13.87 -17.34 -9.36
C VAL A 156 14.51 -16.33 -10.29
N ARG A 157 15.83 -16.18 -10.22
CA ARG A 157 16.58 -15.38 -11.19
C ARG A 157 16.47 -16.00 -12.59
N HIS A 158 16.73 -15.21 -13.61
CA HIS A 158 16.68 -15.64 -15.02
C HIS A 158 17.60 -16.83 -15.33
N ASP A 159 18.59 -17.10 -14.49
CA ASP A 159 19.54 -18.24 -14.56
C ASP A 159 19.04 -19.50 -13.81
N GLY A 160 17.83 -19.46 -13.24
CA GLY A 160 17.25 -20.56 -12.49
C GLY A 160 17.71 -20.65 -11.03
N THR A 161 18.58 -19.77 -10.56
CA THR A 161 18.98 -19.73 -9.15
C THR A 161 17.82 -19.25 -8.27
N ARG A 162 17.58 -19.99 -7.18
CA ARG A 162 16.60 -19.61 -6.15
C ARG A 162 17.33 -18.83 -5.07
N GLU A 163 16.95 -17.58 -4.86
CA GLU A 163 17.31 -16.84 -3.67
C GLU A 163 16.20 -17.02 -2.65
N GLU A 164 16.50 -17.68 -1.55
CA GLU A 164 15.65 -17.66 -0.35
C GLU A 164 15.97 -16.36 0.37
N GLY A 165 15.05 -15.40 0.33
CA GLY A 165 15.16 -14.18 1.11
C GLY A 165 15.04 -14.50 2.58
N GLY A 166 16.09 -14.27 3.35
CA GLY A 166 16.04 -14.28 4.79
C GLY A 166 15.05 -13.25 5.31
N VAL A 167 14.46 -13.52 6.46
CA VAL A 167 13.55 -12.59 7.18
C VAL A 167 14.41 -11.47 7.73
N GLU A 168 14.62 -10.40 6.96
CA GLU A 168 15.46 -9.27 7.34
C GLU A 168 14.62 -8.16 7.99
N LEU A 169 15.15 -7.60 9.08
CA LEU A 169 14.60 -6.39 9.68
C LEU A 169 14.80 -5.21 8.71
N THR A 170 13.72 -4.62 8.26
CA THR A 170 13.74 -3.53 7.30
C THR A 170 13.41 -2.20 8.00
N PRO A 171 14.21 -1.15 7.80
CA PRO A 171 13.96 0.15 8.40
C PRO A 171 12.76 0.84 7.75
N ILE A 172 12.07 1.64 8.56
CA ILE A 172 10.98 2.51 8.12
C ILE A 172 11.60 3.80 7.56
N VAL A 173 11.12 4.25 6.41
CA VAL A 173 11.62 5.48 5.76
C VAL A 173 10.67 6.66 5.93
N ALA A 174 9.40 6.40 6.15
CA ALA A 174 8.40 7.45 6.37
C ALA A 174 7.18 6.93 7.14
N VAL A 175 6.47 7.87 7.74
CA VAL A 175 5.16 7.65 8.37
C VAL A 175 4.13 8.53 7.67
N VAL A 176 2.99 7.96 7.36
CA VAL A 176 1.85 8.66 6.76
C VAL A 176 0.69 8.78 7.75
N GLU A 177 -0.19 9.74 7.49
CA GLU A 177 -1.40 9.94 8.30
C GLU A 177 -2.33 8.71 8.21
N ASP A 178 -3.17 8.59 9.22
CA ASP A 178 -4.16 7.52 9.31
C ASP A 178 -5.34 7.76 8.34
N PHE A 179 -5.83 6.70 7.72
CA PHE A 179 -6.99 6.75 6.84
C PHE A 179 -7.75 5.41 6.86
N TYR A 180 -8.99 5.44 6.39
CA TYR A 180 -9.86 4.27 6.36
C TYR A 180 -9.70 3.48 5.05
N THR A 181 -9.38 2.21 5.13
CA THR A 181 -9.31 1.28 3.97
C THR A 181 -10.43 0.25 3.95
N GLY A 182 -11.34 0.33 4.90
CA GLY A 182 -12.47 -0.56 5.05
C GLY A 182 -13.67 0.17 5.62
N HIS A 183 -14.57 -0.57 6.21
CA HIS A 183 -15.74 0.01 6.84
C HIS A 183 -15.34 0.87 8.04
N MET A 184 -15.83 2.11 8.12
CA MET A 184 -15.44 3.07 9.17
C MET A 184 -15.73 2.57 10.60
N THR A 185 -16.67 1.64 10.76
CA THR A 185 -16.97 1.01 12.07
C THR A 185 -15.88 0.07 12.56
N GLU A 186 -15.00 -0.40 11.68
CA GLU A 186 -13.87 -1.27 12.05
C GLU A 186 -12.68 -0.47 12.59
N GLY A 187 -12.74 0.85 12.51
CA GLY A 187 -11.63 1.73 12.86
C GLY A 187 -10.49 1.72 11.85
N ILE A 188 -9.48 2.53 12.15
CA ILE A 188 -8.28 2.63 11.32
C ILE A 188 -7.35 1.45 11.64
N LYS A 189 -6.98 0.70 10.62
CA LYS A 189 -6.10 -0.48 10.75
C LYS A 189 -4.64 -0.08 10.65
N PRO A 190 -3.74 -0.76 11.39
CA PRO A 190 -2.31 -0.67 11.15
C PRO A 190 -1.98 -1.06 9.71
N MET A 191 -1.24 -0.22 8.99
CA MET A 191 -0.87 -0.46 7.60
C MET A 191 0.63 -0.40 7.39
N VAL A 192 1.12 -1.31 6.55
CA VAL A 192 2.51 -1.38 6.09
C VAL A 192 2.51 -1.27 4.58
N PHE A 193 3.20 -0.27 4.05
CA PHE A 193 3.40 -0.10 2.62
C PHE A 193 4.83 -0.53 2.28
N ILE A 194 4.94 -1.37 1.28
CA ILE A 194 6.20 -1.85 0.73
C ILE A 194 6.38 -1.16 -0.62
N ILE A 195 7.39 -0.30 -0.71
CA ILE A 195 7.69 0.51 -1.89
C ILE A 195 9.07 0.17 -2.45
#